data_f321658779b878ffe3f24dbc598b12f8
#
_entry.id   f321658779b878ffe3f24dbc598b12f8
#
_cell.length_a   1.000
_cell.length_b   1.000
_cell.length_c   1.000
_cell.angle_alpha   90.00
_cell.angle_beta   90.00
_cell.angle_gamma   90.00
#
_symmetry.space_group_name_H-M   'P 1'
#
loop_
_entity.id
_entity.type
_entity.pdbx_description
1 polymer ?
#
loop_
_entity_poly.entity_id
_entity_poly.type
_entity_poly.pdbx_seq_one_letter_code
_entity_poly.pdbx_strand_id
1 'polypeptide(L)'
;MSSKSGISSKSSSRIKPEPVTVKERLAALGNLPAFFKLVWQTSPWMTIVNSLLRIARSAMPLLILYVGKLIIDQVIFLSRSNGNHSHEYLWKLVAAEFGLAILTDALSRAVNLLDSLLGDKFANQTSIKIMTHAATLDLDQFEDSTFYDKLERARQQTVGRTILLSQVLSQFQDIITMGFLAAGLLIFNPWLILLLLIAVVPAFLGESYFNNKSYALTRGQTPERRELDYIRYMAASDESAKEVKIFDLSGFLTDRFRTLSDRFYLDNKRLVTKRSAWGTIFALLGSAGYYGAYVVIIGKAVSGSLSIGDLTFLAGSFRQLRGLLEGILTRFTSVSQGAIYLRDLFEFFEIKPNISQASHPRPFPNPIVQGFTFEDVGFKYQNSELWANRHLSFTLHAGEKLALVGENGAGKTTLVKLLARLYDPTEGRILLDGIDLKEYDLASLRLQIGVIFQDFLRFQMTIAQNIAVGKISENANRELIVASARQSLAHELAERLPDKYDQMLGRRFNQGIELSGGEWQKVALARAYMREAQLLILDEPTAALDARAEYEVFQRFSDLTKGKSAVLISHRFSTVRMADRILVLEKGQLIEIGSHEELLKKDGRYAELFNLQAMGYR
;
A
#
# COMPACT_ATOMS: atom_id res chain seq x y z
N MET A 1 9.80 51.52 -18.25
CA MET A 1 8.35 51.38 -18.04
C MET A 1 8.06 49.92 -17.67
N SER A 2 7.85 49.71 -16.39
CA SER A 2 7.71 48.37 -15.78
C SER A 2 6.21 48.05 -15.69
N SER A 3 5.77 47.02 -16.40
CA SER A 3 4.40 46.50 -16.24
C SER A 3 4.42 45.32 -15.24
N LYS A 4 4.00 45.57 -14.03
CA LYS A 4 3.66 44.55 -13.03
C LYS A 4 2.36 43.88 -13.43
N SER A 5 2.43 42.68 -14.00
CA SER A 5 1.27 41.80 -14.09
C SER A 5 1.09 41.06 -12.76
N GLY A 6 0.14 41.56 -11.96
CA GLY A 6 -0.27 40.92 -10.72
C GLY A 6 -1.05 39.65 -11.00
N ILE A 7 -0.40 38.49 -10.77
CA ILE A 7 -1.09 37.22 -10.67
C ILE A 7 -1.79 37.20 -9.29
N SER A 8 -3.10 37.44 -9.31
CA SER A 8 -3.97 37.28 -8.14
C SER A 8 -3.99 35.80 -7.76
N SER A 9 -3.22 35.43 -6.74
CA SER A 9 -3.36 34.14 -6.07
C SER A 9 -4.70 34.12 -5.33
N LYS A 10 -5.71 33.48 -5.92
CA LYS A 10 -6.90 33.07 -5.17
C LYS A 10 -6.42 32.21 -4.00
N SER A 11 -6.49 32.76 -2.78
CA SER A 11 -6.28 32.02 -1.55
C SER A 11 -7.31 30.88 -1.52
N SER A 12 -6.87 29.66 -1.80
CA SER A 12 -7.67 28.48 -1.50
C SER A 12 -8.03 28.54 -0.02
N SER A 13 -9.31 28.58 0.28
CA SER A 13 -9.85 28.53 1.63
C SER A 13 -9.25 27.31 2.34
N ARG A 14 -8.35 27.56 3.30
CA ARG A 14 -7.78 26.53 4.15
C ARG A 14 -8.92 25.83 4.87
N ILE A 15 -9.27 24.63 4.45
CA ILE A 15 -10.06 23.72 5.28
C ILE A 15 -9.21 23.47 6.51
N LYS A 16 -9.55 24.11 7.64
CA LYS A 16 -8.94 23.78 8.93
C LYS A 16 -9.37 22.35 9.26
N PRO A 17 -8.47 21.38 9.28
CA PRO A 17 -8.85 20.02 9.64
C PRO A 17 -9.36 20.05 11.08
N GLU A 18 -10.57 19.56 11.30
CA GLU A 18 -11.12 19.41 12.64
C GLU A 18 -10.24 18.45 13.43
N PRO A 19 -9.93 18.80 14.70
CA PRO A 19 -9.17 17.90 15.56
C PRO A 19 -9.98 16.62 15.79
N VAL A 20 -9.35 15.46 15.63
CA VAL A 20 -10.00 14.18 15.94
C VAL A 20 -10.43 14.18 17.40
N THR A 21 -11.71 14.05 17.64
CA THR A 21 -12.31 14.05 18.97
C THR A 21 -11.89 12.81 19.76
N VAL A 22 -11.93 12.90 21.09
CA VAL A 22 -11.69 11.72 21.96
C VAL A 22 -12.68 10.59 21.62
N LYS A 23 -13.90 10.95 21.21
CA LYS A 23 -14.95 10.01 20.77
C LYS A 23 -14.52 9.24 19.51
N GLU A 24 -13.95 9.90 18.52
CA GLU A 24 -13.43 9.24 17.30
C GLU A 24 -12.24 8.34 17.57
N ARG A 25 -11.39 8.69 18.54
CA ARG A 25 -10.29 7.82 18.98
C ARG A 25 -10.76 6.57 19.66
N LEU A 26 -11.76 6.69 20.53
CA LEU A 26 -12.39 5.53 21.17
C LEU A 26 -13.11 4.67 20.13
N ALA A 27 -13.78 5.29 19.15
CA ALA A 27 -14.39 4.57 18.04
C ALA A 27 -13.36 3.82 17.19
N ALA A 28 -12.18 4.41 16.95
CA ALA A 28 -11.10 3.75 16.21
C ALA A 28 -10.56 2.49 16.93
N LEU A 29 -10.59 2.45 18.27
CA LEU A 29 -10.25 1.24 19.02
C LEU A 29 -11.22 0.08 18.74
N GLY A 30 -12.42 0.33 18.25
CA GLY A 30 -13.36 -0.67 17.74
C GLY A 30 -12.79 -1.53 16.61
N ASN A 31 -11.71 -1.09 15.95
CA ASN A 31 -11.00 -1.86 14.92
C ASN A 31 -10.00 -2.88 15.52
N LEU A 32 -9.66 -2.78 16.80
CA LEU A 32 -8.71 -3.68 17.44
C LEU A 32 -9.16 -5.15 17.45
N PRO A 33 -10.43 -5.50 17.70
CA PRO A 33 -10.88 -6.89 17.61
C PRO A 33 -10.65 -7.50 16.22
N ALA A 34 -10.92 -6.74 15.15
CA ALA A 34 -10.66 -7.17 13.77
C ALA A 34 -9.15 -7.35 13.52
N PHE A 35 -8.33 -6.45 14.06
CA PHE A 35 -6.87 -6.56 14.03
C PHE A 35 -6.38 -7.84 14.75
N PHE A 36 -6.86 -8.11 15.97
CA PHE A 36 -6.52 -9.34 16.70
C PHE A 36 -6.96 -10.60 15.97
N LYS A 37 -8.11 -10.56 15.28
CA LYS A 37 -8.55 -11.67 14.41
C LYS A 37 -7.53 -11.93 13.28
N LEU A 38 -7.00 -10.89 12.65
CA LEU A 38 -5.96 -11.01 11.63
C LEU A 38 -4.66 -11.59 12.21
N VAL A 39 -4.23 -11.11 13.38
CA VAL A 39 -3.05 -11.62 14.09
C VAL A 39 -3.22 -13.10 14.46
N TRP A 40 -4.39 -13.46 14.97
CA TRP A 40 -4.73 -14.85 15.27
C TRP A 40 -4.68 -15.75 14.03
N GLN A 41 -5.23 -15.28 12.90
CA GLN A 41 -5.18 -16.00 11.62
C GLN A 41 -3.74 -16.19 11.11
N THR A 42 -2.82 -15.28 11.49
CA THR A 42 -1.41 -15.37 11.09
C THR A 42 -0.70 -16.53 11.78
N SER A 43 -0.84 -16.66 13.10
CA SER A 43 -0.26 -17.75 13.87
C SER A 43 -0.93 -17.86 15.25
N PRO A 44 -1.93 -18.75 15.42
CA PRO A 44 -2.60 -18.95 16.72
C PRO A 44 -1.63 -19.33 17.82
N TRP A 45 -0.72 -20.26 17.52
CA TRP A 45 0.27 -20.76 18.50
C TRP A 45 1.19 -19.63 19.02
N MET A 46 1.79 -18.84 18.12
CA MET A 46 2.67 -17.74 18.55
C MET A 46 1.90 -16.69 19.36
N THR A 47 0.65 -16.42 19.02
CA THR A 47 -0.21 -15.48 19.74
C THR A 47 -0.51 -15.97 21.15
N ILE A 48 -0.82 -17.27 21.33
CA ILE A 48 -1.07 -17.87 22.65
C ILE A 48 0.20 -17.81 23.52
N VAL A 49 1.33 -18.31 22.99
CA VAL A 49 2.60 -18.35 23.73
C VAL A 49 3.04 -16.95 24.13
N ASN A 50 2.97 -15.98 23.20
CA ASN A 50 3.30 -14.57 23.51
C ASN A 50 2.41 -14.02 24.64
N SER A 51 1.10 -14.29 24.58
CA SER A 51 0.16 -13.83 25.61
C SER A 51 0.45 -14.44 26.99
N LEU A 52 0.75 -15.74 27.05
CA LEU A 52 1.09 -16.43 28.28
C LEU A 52 2.41 -15.90 28.89
N LEU A 53 3.44 -15.72 28.06
CA LEU A 53 4.72 -15.16 28.52
C LEU A 53 4.54 -13.71 29.03
N ARG A 54 3.69 -12.92 28.41
CA ARG A 54 3.38 -11.55 28.87
C ARG A 54 2.62 -11.55 30.20
N ILE A 55 1.67 -12.46 30.43
CA ILE A 55 0.97 -12.61 31.68
C ILE A 55 1.98 -13.02 32.79
N ALA A 56 2.84 -13.99 32.52
CA ALA A 56 3.89 -14.38 33.46
C ALA A 56 4.83 -13.22 33.78
N ARG A 57 5.29 -12.50 32.77
CA ARG A 57 6.17 -11.33 32.93
C ARG A 57 5.50 -10.20 33.71
N SER A 58 4.18 -10.00 33.56
CA SER A 58 3.47 -8.91 34.25
C SER A 58 3.42 -9.06 35.76
N ALA A 59 3.59 -10.27 36.29
CA ALA A 59 3.65 -10.51 37.73
C ALA A 59 5.05 -10.27 38.34
N MET A 60 6.11 -10.29 37.51
CA MET A 60 7.50 -10.20 37.99
C MET A 60 7.80 -8.93 38.80
N PRO A 61 7.36 -7.72 38.42
CA PRO A 61 7.64 -6.52 39.18
C PRO A 61 7.12 -6.57 40.63
N LEU A 62 5.92 -7.09 40.81
CA LEU A 62 5.35 -7.27 42.15
C LEU A 62 6.15 -8.27 42.97
N LEU A 63 6.52 -9.41 42.38
CA LEU A 63 7.29 -10.46 43.05
C LEU A 63 8.68 -9.98 43.51
N ILE A 64 9.39 -9.26 42.61
CA ILE A 64 10.73 -8.69 42.93
C ILE A 64 10.62 -7.68 44.08
N LEU A 65 9.65 -6.76 44.04
CA LEU A 65 9.45 -5.81 45.11
C LEU A 65 9.07 -6.48 46.44
N TYR A 66 8.27 -7.55 46.39
CA TYR A 66 7.88 -8.28 47.57
C TYR A 66 9.05 -9.07 48.20
N VAL A 67 9.87 -9.75 47.40
CA VAL A 67 11.07 -10.44 47.87
C VAL A 67 12.09 -9.44 48.42
N GLY A 68 12.28 -8.29 47.74
CA GLY A 68 13.13 -7.20 48.24
C GLY A 68 12.68 -6.67 49.60
N LYS A 69 11.36 -6.53 49.84
CA LYS A 69 10.80 -6.22 51.16
C LYS A 69 11.24 -7.26 52.19
N LEU A 70 11.07 -8.57 51.93
CA LEU A 70 11.42 -9.65 52.84
C LEU A 70 12.91 -9.67 53.15
N ILE A 71 13.77 -9.38 52.18
CA ILE A 71 15.23 -9.29 52.40
C ILE A 71 15.55 -8.17 53.39
N ILE A 72 14.98 -6.97 53.18
CA ILE A 72 15.22 -5.81 54.02
C ILE A 72 14.74 -6.08 55.47
N ASP A 73 13.53 -6.61 55.61
CA ASP A 73 12.98 -6.94 56.93
C ASP A 73 13.84 -8.01 57.65
N GLN A 74 14.35 -9.00 56.91
CA GLN A 74 15.24 -10.04 57.48
C GLN A 74 16.61 -9.46 57.86
N VAL A 75 17.19 -8.57 57.06
CA VAL A 75 18.45 -7.89 57.40
C VAL A 75 18.32 -7.08 58.67
N ILE A 76 17.21 -6.35 58.85
CA ILE A 76 16.95 -5.57 60.06
C ILE A 76 16.75 -6.48 61.26
N PHE A 77 16.02 -7.58 61.10
CA PHE A 77 15.83 -8.57 62.15
C PHE A 77 17.18 -9.15 62.62
N LEU A 78 18.02 -9.59 61.71
CA LEU A 78 19.35 -10.13 61.98
C LEU A 78 20.28 -9.12 62.66
N SER A 79 20.24 -7.85 62.17
CA SER A 79 21.02 -6.76 62.74
C SER A 79 20.67 -6.45 64.20
N ARG A 80 19.39 -6.61 64.58
CA ARG A 80 18.92 -6.36 65.97
C ARG A 80 19.13 -7.55 66.93
N SER A 81 19.33 -8.75 66.37
CA SER A 81 19.40 -9.99 67.20
C SER A 81 20.79 -10.43 67.60
N ASN A 82 21.81 -9.55 67.55
CA ASN A 82 23.21 -9.80 68.02
C ASN A 82 23.86 -11.09 67.45
N GLY A 83 23.53 -11.51 66.27
CA GLY A 83 24.26 -12.56 65.52
C GLY A 83 23.89 -14.02 65.91
N ASN A 84 22.88 -14.25 66.77
CA ASN A 84 22.52 -15.59 67.27
C ASN A 84 21.55 -16.37 66.35
N HIS A 85 21.30 -15.93 65.07
CA HIS A 85 20.37 -16.59 64.19
C HIS A 85 21.04 -17.00 62.87
N SER A 86 20.55 -18.08 62.27
CA SER A 86 21.01 -18.59 60.99
C SER A 86 20.75 -17.58 59.84
N HIS A 87 21.77 -17.29 58.99
CA HIS A 87 21.66 -16.47 57.82
C HIS A 87 21.07 -17.23 56.62
N GLU A 88 20.73 -18.51 56.77
CA GLU A 88 20.27 -19.38 55.67
C GLU A 88 19.03 -18.84 54.97
N TYR A 89 18.05 -18.33 55.72
CA TYR A 89 16.82 -17.76 55.15
C TYR A 89 17.09 -16.50 54.34
N LEU A 90 18.00 -15.63 54.77
CA LEU A 90 18.41 -14.44 54.01
C LEU A 90 19.01 -14.82 52.67
N TRP A 91 19.93 -15.80 52.65
CA TRP A 91 20.55 -16.25 51.39
C TRP A 91 19.57 -16.95 50.48
N LYS A 92 18.55 -17.64 50.98
CA LYS A 92 17.45 -18.18 50.18
C LYS A 92 16.63 -17.07 49.50
N LEU A 93 16.35 -15.97 50.20
CA LEU A 93 15.65 -14.81 49.63
C LEU A 93 16.49 -14.12 48.58
N VAL A 94 17.79 -13.93 48.81
CA VAL A 94 18.71 -13.33 47.80
C VAL A 94 18.79 -14.22 46.54
N ALA A 95 18.89 -15.55 46.73
CA ALA A 95 18.89 -16.48 45.61
C ALA A 95 17.55 -16.45 44.84
N ALA A 96 16.41 -16.30 45.54
CA ALA A 96 15.10 -16.14 44.91
C ALA A 96 14.99 -14.84 44.10
N GLU A 97 15.47 -13.71 44.66
CA GLU A 97 15.49 -12.43 43.94
C GLU A 97 16.34 -12.50 42.65
N PHE A 98 17.55 -13.11 42.77
CA PHE A 98 18.42 -13.35 41.62
C PHE A 98 17.76 -14.24 40.57
N GLY A 99 17.08 -15.32 40.99
CA GLY A 99 16.33 -16.19 40.08
C GLY A 99 15.18 -15.46 39.37
N LEU A 100 14.44 -14.60 40.09
CA LEU A 100 13.38 -13.77 39.53
C LEU A 100 13.93 -12.74 38.51
N ALA A 101 15.10 -12.17 38.79
CA ALA A 101 15.76 -11.23 37.86
C ALA A 101 16.14 -11.94 36.57
N ILE A 102 16.80 -13.10 36.64
CA ILE A 102 17.13 -13.93 35.46
C ILE A 102 15.87 -14.31 34.67
N LEU A 103 14.84 -14.77 35.39
CA LEU A 103 13.57 -15.17 34.76
C LEU A 103 12.92 -13.99 34.06
N THR A 104 12.95 -12.79 34.63
CA THR A 104 12.41 -11.56 34.04
C THR A 104 13.14 -11.20 32.74
N ASP A 105 14.46 -11.31 32.74
CA ASP A 105 15.26 -11.05 31.53
C ASP A 105 15.01 -12.12 30.46
N ALA A 106 14.92 -13.38 30.82
CA ALA A 106 14.60 -14.47 29.91
C ALA A 106 13.20 -14.29 29.29
N LEU A 107 12.18 -13.99 30.11
CA LEU A 107 10.82 -13.68 29.63
C LEU A 107 10.81 -12.46 28.69
N SER A 108 11.58 -11.42 29.02
CA SER A 108 11.70 -10.23 28.19
C SER A 108 12.27 -10.55 26.81
N ARG A 109 13.32 -11.34 26.75
CA ARG A 109 13.95 -11.78 25.49
C ARG A 109 13.01 -12.67 24.68
N ALA A 110 12.32 -13.61 25.34
CA ALA A 110 11.36 -14.50 24.68
C ALA A 110 10.17 -13.72 24.10
N VAL A 111 9.61 -12.76 24.83
CA VAL A 111 8.53 -11.88 24.36
C VAL A 111 8.99 -11.05 23.14
N ASN A 112 10.17 -10.42 23.23
CA ASN A 112 10.71 -9.62 22.14
C ASN A 112 10.97 -10.45 20.87
N LEU A 113 11.47 -11.68 21.02
CA LEU A 113 11.66 -12.61 19.91
C LEU A 113 10.32 -12.95 19.23
N LEU A 114 9.31 -13.32 20.03
CA LEU A 114 7.99 -13.65 19.49
C LEU A 114 7.30 -12.44 18.85
N ASP A 115 7.46 -11.24 19.42
CA ASP A 115 6.94 -10.00 18.83
C ASP A 115 7.54 -9.75 17.46
N SER A 116 8.86 -9.92 17.31
CA SER A 116 9.54 -9.76 16.03
C SER A 116 9.06 -10.78 15.01
N LEU A 117 9.11 -12.07 15.35
CA LEU A 117 8.71 -13.15 14.43
C LEU A 117 7.23 -13.08 14.04
N LEU A 118 6.34 -12.81 15.00
CA LEU A 118 4.92 -12.65 14.73
C LEU A 118 4.64 -11.41 13.89
N GLY A 119 5.36 -10.32 14.16
CA GLY A 119 5.27 -9.08 13.42
C GLY A 119 5.69 -9.24 11.95
N ASP A 120 6.82 -9.88 11.69
CA ASP A 120 7.32 -10.14 10.34
C ASP A 120 6.35 -11.05 9.56
N LYS A 121 5.88 -12.13 10.19
CA LYS A 121 4.91 -13.02 9.57
C LYS A 121 3.59 -12.32 9.25
N PHE A 122 3.12 -11.48 10.17
CA PHE A 122 1.92 -10.67 9.98
C PHE A 122 2.08 -9.66 8.83
N ALA A 123 3.22 -8.96 8.74
CA ALA A 123 3.52 -8.03 7.66
C ALA A 123 3.52 -8.73 6.30
N ASN A 124 4.18 -9.87 6.19
CA ASN A 124 4.25 -10.67 4.97
C ASN A 124 2.85 -11.17 4.53
N GLN A 125 2.08 -11.75 5.45
CA GLN A 125 0.72 -12.21 5.12
C GLN A 125 -0.23 -11.07 4.74
N THR A 126 -0.10 -9.92 5.40
CA THR A 126 -0.91 -8.76 5.06
C THR A 126 -0.53 -8.20 3.69
N SER A 127 0.76 -8.20 3.33
CA SER A 127 1.23 -7.82 1.99
C SER A 127 0.64 -8.74 0.91
N ILE A 128 0.66 -10.06 1.16
CA ILE A 128 0.04 -11.04 0.25
C ILE A 128 -1.46 -10.76 0.11
N LYS A 129 -2.18 -10.54 1.22
CA LYS A 129 -3.62 -10.22 1.19
C LYS A 129 -3.91 -8.93 0.41
N ILE A 130 -3.10 -7.88 0.58
CA ILE A 130 -3.25 -6.62 -0.19
C ILE A 130 -3.05 -6.88 -1.68
N MET A 131 -1.99 -7.60 -2.06
CA MET A 131 -1.72 -7.92 -3.47
C MET A 131 -2.84 -8.76 -4.08
N THR A 132 -3.30 -9.80 -3.36
CA THR A 132 -4.39 -10.67 -3.82
C THR A 132 -5.69 -9.88 -3.97
N HIS A 133 -6.04 -9.03 -3.00
CA HIS A 133 -7.25 -8.21 -3.08
C HIS A 133 -7.14 -7.16 -4.20
N ALA A 134 -6.01 -6.47 -4.32
CA ALA A 134 -5.78 -5.51 -5.41
C ALA A 134 -5.94 -6.17 -6.79
N ALA A 135 -5.51 -7.42 -6.95
CA ALA A 135 -5.66 -8.16 -8.20
C ALA A 135 -7.13 -8.51 -8.55
N THR A 136 -8.05 -8.45 -7.60
CA THR A 136 -9.50 -8.66 -7.85
C THR A 136 -10.22 -7.38 -8.25
N LEU A 137 -9.61 -6.22 -8.08
CA LEU A 137 -10.21 -4.92 -8.34
C LEU A 137 -10.08 -4.53 -9.82
N ASP A 138 -11.00 -3.68 -10.28
CA ASP A 138 -11.08 -3.28 -11.68
C ASP A 138 -10.18 -2.08 -12.01
N LEU A 139 -9.92 -1.88 -13.30
CA LEU A 139 -9.02 -0.83 -13.78
C LEU A 139 -9.51 0.59 -13.45
N ASP A 140 -10.84 0.81 -13.44
CA ASP A 140 -11.45 2.10 -13.11
C ASP A 140 -11.09 2.58 -11.70
N GLN A 141 -10.95 1.64 -10.75
CA GLN A 141 -10.55 1.94 -9.39
C GLN A 141 -9.09 2.41 -9.31
N PHE A 142 -8.19 1.83 -10.10
CA PHE A 142 -6.79 2.26 -10.17
C PHE A 142 -6.60 3.63 -10.86
N GLU A 143 -7.56 4.05 -11.69
CA GLU A 143 -7.58 5.38 -12.32
C GLU A 143 -8.19 6.45 -11.40
N ASP A 144 -8.80 6.08 -10.24
CA ASP A 144 -9.32 7.01 -9.24
C ASP A 144 -8.24 7.42 -8.23
N SER A 145 -8.01 8.72 -8.13
CA SER A 145 -7.02 9.28 -7.19
C SER A 145 -7.35 8.99 -5.71
N THR A 146 -8.63 8.89 -5.36
CA THR A 146 -9.07 8.60 -3.98
C THR A 146 -8.80 7.14 -3.61
N PHE A 147 -8.98 6.23 -4.54
CA PHE A 147 -8.60 4.84 -4.40
C PHE A 147 -7.08 4.67 -4.29
N TYR A 148 -6.32 5.35 -5.17
CA TYR A 148 -4.86 5.32 -5.13
C TYR A 148 -4.32 5.75 -3.76
N ASP A 149 -4.89 6.81 -3.18
CA ASP A 149 -4.56 7.26 -1.82
C ASP A 149 -4.83 6.19 -0.76
N LYS A 150 -5.92 5.42 -0.88
CA LYS A 150 -6.26 4.32 0.05
C LYS A 150 -5.29 3.15 -0.11
N LEU A 151 -4.99 2.76 -1.34
CA LEU A 151 -4.04 1.68 -1.65
C LEU A 151 -2.64 2.03 -1.15
N GLU A 152 -2.16 3.24 -1.40
CA GLU A 152 -0.83 3.67 -0.95
C GLU A 152 -0.74 3.71 0.58
N ARG A 153 -1.77 4.21 1.26
CA ARG A 153 -1.86 4.12 2.72
C ARG A 153 -1.87 2.68 3.22
N ALA A 154 -2.61 1.78 2.57
CA ALA A 154 -2.61 0.37 2.91
C ALA A 154 -1.22 -0.27 2.73
N ARG A 155 -0.49 0.07 1.68
CA ARG A 155 0.88 -0.39 1.39
C ARG A 155 1.89 0.13 2.42
N GLN A 156 1.87 1.42 2.72
CA GLN A 156 2.77 2.02 3.73
C GLN A 156 2.57 1.42 5.11
N GLN A 157 1.36 1.00 5.44
CA GLN A 157 1.04 0.37 6.73
C GLN A 157 1.67 -1.03 6.90
N THR A 158 2.05 -1.72 5.85
CA THR A 158 2.68 -3.05 5.99
C THR A 158 4.06 -2.97 6.64
N VAL A 159 4.81 -1.90 6.47
CA VAL A 159 6.15 -1.71 7.02
C VAL A 159 6.13 -1.32 8.51
N GLY A 160 5.12 -0.58 8.97
CA GLY A 160 5.03 -0.08 10.36
C GLY A 160 4.25 -0.97 11.35
N ARG A 161 3.70 -2.10 10.94
CA ARG A 161 2.73 -2.88 11.75
C ARG A 161 3.33 -3.76 12.82
N THR A 162 4.57 -4.21 12.66
CA THR A 162 5.32 -4.85 13.73
C THR A 162 5.34 -3.99 15.00
N ILE A 163 5.51 -2.66 14.82
CA ILE A 163 5.51 -1.69 15.91
C ILE A 163 4.11 -1.58 16.55
N LEU A 164 3.04 -1.51 15.77
CA LEU A 164 1.68 -1.42 16.31
C LEU A 164 1.30 -2.68 17.10
N LEU A 165 1.60 -3.87 16.55
CA LEU A 165 1.34 -5.13 17.23
C LEU A 165 2.03 -5.18 18.59
N SER A 166 3.33 -4.89 18.62
CA SER A 166 4.11 -4.86 19.87
C SER A 166 3.57 -3.81 20.85
N GLN A 167 3.19 -2.61 20.38
CA GLN A 167 2.62 -1.56 21.24
C GLN A 167 1.29 -1.97 21.87
N VAL A 168 0.38 -2.58 21.10
CA VAL A 168 -0.92 -3.03 21.60
C VAL A 168 -0.75 -4.15 22.61
N LEU A 169 0.07 -5.16 22.31
CA LEU A 169 0.34 -6.26 23.24
C LEU A 169 1.05 -5.78 24.52
N SER A 170 1.98 -4.82 24.40
CA SER A 170 2.64 -4.21 25.56
C SER A 170 1.66 -3.39 26.40
N GLN A 171 0.70 -2.72 25.77
CA GLN A 171 -0.35 -1.99 26.47
C GLN A 171 -1.18 -2.93 27.37
N PHE A 172 -1.59 -4.10 26.86
CA PHE A 172 -2.29 -5.10 27.64
C PHE A 172 -1.43 -5.63 28.80
N GLN A 173 -0.16 -5.93 28.54
CA GLN A 173 0.77 -6.35 29.58
C GLN A 173 0.89 -5.31 30.69
N ASP A 174 1.06 -4.03 30.36
CA ASP A 174 1.21 -2.96 31.35
C ASP A 174 -0.07 -2.76 32.18
N ILE A 175 -1.25 -2.92 31.57
CA ILE A 175 -2.53 -2.89 32.30
C ILE A 175 -2.60 -4.03 33.34
N ILE A 176 -2.17 -5.25 32.96
CA ILE A 176 -2.12 -6.39 33.88
C ILE A 176 -1.10 -6.15 35.01
N THR A 177 0.11 -5.67 34.64
CA THR A 177 1.15 -5.32 35.64
C THR A 177 0.66 -4.24 36.62
N MET A 178 -0.05 -3.24 36.10
CA MET A 178 -0.67 -2.19 36.90
C MET A 178 -1.70 -2.77 37.87
N GLY A 179 -2.51 -3.74 37.40
CA GLY A 179 -3.47 -4.45 38.27
C GLY A 179 -2.80 -5.18 39.42
N PHE A 180 -1.70 -5.91 39.18
CA PHE A 180 -0.94 -6.59 40.21
C PHE A 180 -0.33 -5.61 41.23
N LEU A 181 0.31 -4.54 40.78
CA LEU A 181 0.91 -3.55 41.67
C LEU A 181 -0.15 -2.74 42.44
N ALA A 182 -1.28 -2.41 41.82
CA ALA A 182 -2.38 -1.73 42.47
C ALA A 182 -3.01 -2.58 43.55
N ALA A 183 -3.21 -3.89 43.32
CA ALA A 183 -3.69 -4.84 44.32
C ALA A 183 -2.73 -4.90 45.51
N GLY A 184 -1.40 -4.93 45.26
CA GLY A 184 -0.40 -4.85 46.30
C GLY A 184 -0.50 -3.56 47.16
N LEU A 185 -0.70 -2.39 46.52
CA LEU A 185 -0.88 -1.12 47.22
C LEU A 185 -2.20 -1.01 48.00
N LEU A 186 -3.29 -1.55 47.47
CA LEU A 186 -4.62 -1.51 48.09
C LEU A 186 -4.65 -2.22 49.44
N ILE A 187 -3.91 -3.34 49.56
CA ILE A 187 -3.80 -4.11 50.81
C ILE A 187 -3.20 -3.25 51.95
N PHE A 188 -2.27 -2.35 51.62
CA PHE A 188 -1.59 -1.52 52.62
C PHE A 188 -2.29 -0.16 52.84
N ASN A 189 -2.67 0.58 51.77
CA ASN A 189 -3.31 1.87 51.94
C ASN A 189 -4.01 2.36 50.63
N PRO A 190 -5.36 2.33 50.56
CA PRO A 190 -6.13 2.75 49.38
C PRO A 190 -5.90 4.22 48.98
N TRP A 191 -5.62 5.12 49.93
CA TRP A 191 -5.42 6.56 49.67
C TRP A 191 -4.22 6.83 48.78
N LEU A 192 -3.23 5.95 48.72
CA LEU A 192 -2.06 6.11 47.86
C LEU A 192 -2.45 6.05 46.38
N ILE A 193 -3.45 5.25 46.02
CA ILE A 193 -3.95 5.17 44.64
C ILE A 193 -4.67 6.46 44.24
N LEU A 194 -5.49 7.03 45.14
CA LEU A 194 -6.16 8.30 44.87
C LEU A 194 -5.14 9.42 44.64
N LEU A 195 -4.11 9.49 45.44
CA LEU A 195 -3.03 10.48 45.33
C LEU A 195 -2.24 10.29 44.01
N LEU A 196 -2.01 9.03 43.59
CA LEU A 196 -1.40 8.71 42.30
C LEU A 196 -2.25 9.23 41.13
N LEU A 197 -3.55 9.00 41.15
CA LEU A 197 -4.46 9.46 40.13
C LEU A 197 -4.44 10.99 40.01
N ILE A 198 -4.50 11.69 41.13
CA ILE A 198 -4.42 13.16 41.16
C ILE A 198 -3.09 13.67 40.57
N ALA A 199 -1.99 12.96 40.83
CA ALA A 199 -0.67 13.34 40.29
C ALA A 199 -0.52 13.11 38.77
N VAL A 200 -1.15 12.07 38.23
CA VAL A 200 -0.92 11.64 36.84
C VAL A 200 -1.96 12.20 35.86
N VAL A 201 -3.22 12.41 36.28
CA VAL A 201 -4.30 12.88 35.40
C VAL A 201 -3.97 14.21 34.71
N PRO A 202 -3.40 15.26 35.35
CA PRO A 202 -3.05 16.50 34.68
C PRO A 202 -2.03 16.30 33.54
N ALA A 203 -1.01 15.43 33.77
CA ALA A 203 -0.01 15.11 32.76
C ALA A 203 -0.65 14.43 31.54
N PHE A 204 -1.59 13.51 31.77
CA PHE A 204 -2.36 12.86 30.72
C PHE A 204 -3.19 13.84 29.87
N LEU A 205 -3.95 14.71 30.52
CA LEU A 205 -4.78 15.70 29.83
C LEU A 205 -3.93 16.61 28.97
N GLY A 206 -2.79 17.07 29.50
CA GLY A 206 -1.83 17.88 28.77
C GLY A 206 -1.23 17.17 27.56
N GLU A 207 -0.76 15.94 27.75
CA GLU A 207 -0.19 15.13 26.68
C GLU A 207 -1.24 14.82 25.60
N SER A 208 -2.45 14.47 25.99
CA SER A 208 -3.57 14.23 25.07
C SER A 208 -3.91 15.46 24.23
N TYR A 209 -3.90 16.66 24.84
CA TYR A 209 -4.13 17.94 24.14
C TYR A 209 -3.06 18.20 23.07
N PHE A 210 -1.75 18.07 23.43
CA PHE A 210 -0.67 18.32 22.48
C PHE A 210 -0.60 17.27 21.37
N ASN A 211 -0.92 16.03 21.66
CA ASN A 211 -1.01 14.95 20.67
C ASN A 211 -2.13 15.21 19.66
N ASN A 212 -3.29 15.69 20.12
CA ASN A 212 -4.39 16.11 19.24
C ASN A 212 -3.96 17.23 18.30
N LYS A 213 -3.25 18.21 18.84
CA LYS A 213 -2.76 19.34 18.06
C LYS A 213 -1.69 18.94 17.04
N SER A 214 -0.80 18.00 17.41
CA SER A 214 0.20 17.43 16.51
C SER A 214 -0.45 16.67 15.35
N TYR A 215 -1.47 15.87 15.66
CA TYR A 215 -2.22 15.14 14.64
C TYR A 215 -2.96 16.09 13.67
N ALA A 216 -3.65 17.10 14.20
CA ALA A 216 -4.32 18.10 13.38
C ALA A 216 -3.34 18.86 12.47
N LEU A 217 -2.15 19.22 12.99
CA LEU A 217 -1.08 19.83 12.20
C LEU A 217 -0.63 18.92 11.06
N THR A 218 -0.34 17.66 11.36
CA THR A 218 0.11 16.66 10.35
C THR A 218 -0.95 16.44 9.27
N ARG A 219 -2.22 16.30 9.66
CA ARG A 219 -3.34 16.11 8.72
C ARG A 219 -3.59 17.36 7.85
N GLY A 220 -3.48 18.54 8.43
CA GLY A 220 -3.64 19.82 7.71
C GLY A 220 -2.55 20.08 6.68
N GLN A 221 -1.39 19.45 6.84
CA GLN A 221 -0.25 19.57 5.93
C GLN A 221 -0.20 18.45 4.87
N THR A 222 -1.21 17.58 4.78
CA THR A 222 -1.19 16.41 3.87
C THR A 222 -0.98 16.80 2.40
N PRO A 223 -1.63 17.83 1.82
CA PRO A 223 -1.39 18.21 0.43
C PRO A 223 0.04 18.69 0.18
N GLU A 224 0.55 19.56 1.07
CA GLU A 224 1.90 20.10 0.93
C GLU A 224 2.98 19.02 1.21
N ARG A 225 2.69 18.01 2.05
CA ARG A 225 3.57 16.85 2.23
C ARG A 225 3.65 15.99 0.98
N ARG A 226 2.53 15.78 0.27
CA ARG A 226 2.57 15.11 -1.04
C ARG A 226 3.43 15.88 -2.03
N GLU A 227 3.35 17.21 -2.03
CA GLU A 227 4.22 18.04 -2.85
C GLU A 227 5.71 17.84 -2.50
N LEU A 228 6.06 17.77 -1.20
CA LEU A 228 7.42 17.48 -0.76
C LEU A 228 7.91 16.10 -1.22
N ASP A 229 7.08 15.09 -1.08
CA ASP A 229 7.43 13.71 -1.48
C ASP A 229 7.57 13.61 -3.00
N TYR A 230 6.70 14.29 -3.76
CA TYR A 230 6.80 14.42 -5.21
C TYR A 230 8.09 15.13 -5.64
N ILE A 231 8.42 16.28 -5.04
CA ILE A 231 9.66 17.02 -5.34
C ILE A 231 10.88 16.14 -5.04
N ARG A 232 10.88 15.42 -3.91
CA ARG A 232 11.97 14.51 -3.54
C ARG A 232 12.11 13.38 -4.55
N TYR A 233 10.99 12.79 -4.97
CA TYR A 233 10.99 11.75 -6.00
C TYR A 233 11.53 12.28 -7.32
N MET A 234 11.02 13.43 -7.80
CA MET A 234 11.47 14.05 -9.04
C MET A 234 12.93 14.47 -9.02
N ALA A 235 13.45 14.95 -7.88
CA ALA A 235 14.84 15.39 -7.78
C ALA A 235 15.84 14.22 -7.70
N ALA A 236 15.41 13.02 -7.28
CA ALA A 236 16.28 11.88 -6.98
C ALA A 236 15.88 10.57 -7.68
N SER A 237 15.00 10.62 -8.70
CA SER A 237 14.61 9.46 -9.50
C SER A 237 15.43 9.35 -10.78
N ASP A 238 15.69 8.12 -11.20
CA ASP A 238 16.29 7.79 -12.50
C ASP A 238 15.37 8.15 -13.68
N GLU A 239 14.07 8.09 -13.49
CA GLU A 239 13.05 8.44 -14.51
C GLU A 239 13.14 9.90 -14.92
N SER A 240 13.34 10.82 -13.97
CA SER A 240 13.40 12.27 -14.18
C SER A 240 14.81 12.83 -14.34
N ALA A 241 15.84 12.00 -14.13
CA ALA A 241 17.24 12.46 -14.07
C ALA A 241 17.70 13.19 -15.36
N LYS A 242 17.15 12.83 -16.53
CA LYS A 242 17.50 13.47 -17.81
C LYS A 242 17.01 14.90 -17.86
N GLU A 243 15.72 15.11 -17.57
CA GLU A 243 15.07 16.42 -17.58
C GLU A 243 15.62 17.32 -16.45
N VAL A 244 15.84 16.76 -15.25
CA VAL A 244 16.43 17.49 -14.12
C VAL A 244 17.82 18.01 -14.50
N LYS A 245 18.62 17.22 -15.23
CA LYS A 245 19.97 17.64 -15.66
C LYS A 245 19.95 18.60 -16.84
N ILE A 246 19.15 18.33 -17.90
CA ILE A 246 19.16 19.14 -19.11
C ILE A 246 18.55 20.53 -18.88
N PHE A 247 17.54 20.62 -18.02
CA PHE A 247 16.88 21.88 -17.69
C PHE A 247 17.43 22.54 -16.41
N ASP A 248 18.49 21.99 -15.82
CA ASP A 248 19.13 22.47 -14.58
C ASP A 248 18.13 22.73 -13.43
N LEU A 249 17.20 21.79 -13.24
CA LEU A 249 16.12 21.92 -12.26
C LEU A 249 16.59 21.72 -10.81
N SER A 250 17.83 21.32 -10.57
CA SER A 250 18.36 20.98 -9.25
C SER A 250 18.15 22.10 -8.23
N GLY A 251 18.56 23.33 -8.58
CA GLY A 251 18.39 24.50 -7.74
C GLY A 251 16.93 24.80 -7.44
N PHE A 252 16.09 24.83 -8.47
CA PHE A 252 14.66 25.09 -8.34
C PHE A 252 13.93 24.08 -7.43
N LEU A 253 14.15 22.78 -7.63
CA LEU A 253 13.54 21.72 -6.83
C LEU A 253 14.01 21.76 -5.38
N THR A 254 15.31 21.99 -5.17
CA THR A 254 15.91 22.07 -3.83
C THR A 254 15.38 23.27 -3.04
N ASP A 255 15.30 24.44 -3.66
CA ASP A 255 14.80 25.64 -3.01
C ASP A 255 13.30 25.56 -2.69
N ARG A 256 12.51 24.94 -3.58
CA ARG A 256 11.11 24.70 -3.32
C ARG A 256 10.91 23.70 -2.17
N PHE A 257 11.69 22.62 -2.15
CA PHE A 257 11.71 21.66 -1.05
C PHE A 257 12.08 22.33 0.27
N ARG A 258 13.16 23.15 0.28
CA ARG A 258 13.63 23.89 1.46
C ARG A 258 12.54 24.80 1.99
N THR A 259 11.90 25.61 1.13
CA THR A 259 10.85 26.55 1.53
C THR A 259 9.69 25.86 2.22
N LEU A 260 9.23 24.71 1.68
CA LEU A 260 8.13 23.94 2.28
C LEU A 260 8.58 23.23 3.57
N SER A 261 9.76 22.61 3.58
CA SER A 261 10.28 21.89 4.74
C SER A 261 10.59 22.81 5.91
N ASP A 262 11.15 24.01 5.67
CA ASP A 262 11.43 25.01 6.71
C ASP A 262 10.13 25.50 7.36
N ARG A 263 9.08 25.69 6.57
CA ARG A 263 7.77 26.04 7.12
C ARG A 263 7.23 24.94 8.03
N PHE A 264 7.30 23.68 7.62
CA PHE A 264 6.89 22.55 8.46
C PHE A 264 7.72 22.43 9.73
N TYR A 265 9.03 22.63 9.61
CA TYR A 265 9.93 22.65 10.76
C TYR A 265 9.52 23.75 11.76
N LEU A 266 9.23 24.96 11.32
CA LEU A 266 8.83 26.07 12.18
C LEU A 266 7.50 25.81 12.89
N ASP A 267 6.51 25.26 12.18
CA ASP A 267 5.21 24.91 12.76
C ASP A 267 5.37 23.79 13.80
N ASN A 268 6.12 22.76 13.47
CA ASN A 268 6.41 21.65 14.38
C ASN A 268 7.24 22.11 15.59
N LYS A 269 8.28 22.93 15.38
CA LYS A 269 9.11 23.50 16.45
C LYS A 269 8.26 24.23 17.47
N ARG A 270 7.35 25.12 17.03
CA ARG A 270 6.46 25.86 17.93
C ARG A 270 5.58 24.92 18.78
N LEU A 271 5.08 23.87 18.18
CA LEU A 271 4.24 22.87 18.87
C LEU A 271 5.05 22.06 19.88
N VAL A 272 6.19 21.52 19.44
CA VAL A 272 7.07 20.67 20.28
C VAL A 272 7.64 21.47 21.45
N THR A 273 8.05 22.73 21.24
CA THR A 273 8.56 23.60 22.32
C THR A 273 7.49 23.84 23.40
N LYS A 274 6.23 24.15 22.97
CA LYS A 274 5.11 24.33 23.90
C LYS A 274 4.78 23.03 24.64
N ARG A 275 4.76 21.89 23.92
CA ARG A 275 4.55 20.56 24.52
C ARG A 275 5.61 20.24 25.57
N SER A 276 6.88 20.48 25.27
CA SER A 276 8.00 20.25 26.19
C SER A 276 7.87 21.11 27.46
N ALA A 277 7.60 22.41 27.32
CA ALA A 277 7.44 23.31 28.45
C ALA A 277 6.28 22.89 29.39
N TRP A 278 5.09 22.63 28.83
CA TRP A 278 3.97 22.12 29.61
C TRP A 278 4.22 20.73 30.17
N GLY A 279 4.85 19.83 29.42
CA GLY A 279 5.25 18.51 29.87
C GLY A 279 6.17 18.56 31.09
N THR A 280 7.13 19.50 31.13
CA THR A 280 7.98 19.74 32.30
C THR A 280 7.17 20.16 33.52
N ILE A 281 6.21 21.08 33.37
CA ILE A 281 5.34 21.52 34.47
C ILE A 281 4.53 20.33 35.01
N PHE A 282 3.93 19.52 34.14
CA PHE A 282 3.15 18.35 34.56
C PHE A 282 4.04 17.28 35.22
N ALA A 283 5.29 17.09 34.74
CA ALA A 283 6.24 16.18 35.36
C ALA A 283 6.63 16.64 36.76
N LEU A 284 6.80 17.95 36.98
CA LEU A 284 7.05 18.53 38.31
C LEU A 284 5.87 18.29 39.24
N LEU A 285 4.63 18.52 38.80
CA LEU A 285 3.41 18.22 39.59
C LEU A 285 3.33 16.73 39.94
N GLY A 286 3.59 15.84 38.99
CA GLY A 286 3.64 14.39 39.21
C GLY A 286 4.73 13.98 40.21
N SER A 287 5.90 14.66 40.14
CA SER A 287 6.98 14.43 41.11
C SER A 287 6.61 14.93 42.50
N ALA A 288 5.98 16.08 42.62
CA ALA A 288 5.47 16.59 43.90
C ALA A 288 4.45 15.63 44.54
N GLY A 289 3.54 15.06 43.73
CA GLY A 289 2.61 14.03 44.17
C GLY A 289 3.32 12.75 44.67
N TYR A 290 4.35 12.30 43.93
CA TYR A 290 5.16 11.14 44.37
C TYR A 290 5.85 11.40 45.69
N TYR A 291 6.55 12.53 45.86
CA TYR A 291 7.23 12.87 47.08
C TYR A 291 6.26 13.13 48.24
N GLY A 292 5.06 13.68 47.97
CA GLY A 292 4.00 13.80 48.95
C GLY A 292 3.57 12.42 49.51
N ALA A 293 3.34 11.44 48.63
CA ALA A 293 3.06 10.07 49.04
C ALA A 293 4.23 9.43 49.82
N TYR A 294 5.44 9.69 49.34
CA TYR A 294 6.66 9.15 49.99
C TYR A 294 6.82 9.69 51.43
N VAL A 295 6.55 10.98 51.69
CA VAL A 295 6.56 11.59 53.02
C VAL A 295 5.50 10.95 53.92
N VAL A 296 4.29 10.68 53.42
CA VAL A 296 3.24 9.98 54.20
C VAL A 296 3.67 8.57 54.57
N ILE A 297 4.30 7.82 53.64
CA ILE A 297 4.79 6.47 53.90
C ILE A 297 5.92 6.49 54.94
N ILE A 298 6.88 7.44 54.82
CA ILE A 298 7.94 7.64 55.80
C ILE A 298 7.36 7.93 57.20
N GLY A 299 6.40 8.86 57.30
CA GLY A 299 5.75 9.18 58.56
C GLY A 299 5.14 7.96 59.25
N LYS A 300 4.48 7.08 58.50
CA LYS A 300 3.95 5.80 58.99
C LYS A 300 5.04 4.81 59.39
N ALA A 301 6.15 4.77 58.70
CA ALA A 301 7.28 3.92 59.04
C ALA A 301 7.97 4.41 60.36
N VAL A 302 8.14 5.74 60.49
CA VAL A 302 8.70 6.35 61.72
C VAL A 302 7.78 6.14 62.92
N SER A 303 6.46 6.19 62.74
CA SER A 303 5.49 5.88 63.81
C SER A 303 5.42 4.37 64.19
N GLY A 304 6.19 3.51 63.53
CA GLY A 304 6.24 2.07 63.80
C GLY A 304 5.04 1.29 63.23
N SER A 305 4.16 1.93 62.49
CA SER A 305 3.00 1.26 61.86
C SER A 305 3.33 0.49 60.57
N LEU A 306 4.52 0.70 60.02
CA LEU A 306 5.05 0.02 58.81
C LEU A 306 6.51 -0.40 59.07
N SER A 307 6.93 -1.55 58.52
CA SER A 307 8.33 -1.94 58.50
C SER A 307 9.14 -1.09 57.46
N ILE A 308 10.47 -1.13 57.58
CA ILE A 308 11.34 -0.51 56.57
C ILE A 308 11.22 -1.25 55.22
N GLY A 309 10.99 -2.57 55.25
CA GLY A 309 10.68 -3.36 54.08
C GLY A 309 9.35 -2.94 53.43
N ASP A 310 8.31 -2.64 54.25
CA ASP A 310 7.04 -2.08 53.72
C ASP A 310 7.24 -0.73 53.07
N LEU A 311 8.06 0.16 53.65
CA LEU A 311 8.38 1.47 53.07
C LEU A 311 9.00 1.31 51.68
N THR A 312 9.99 0.43 51.53
CA THR A 312 10.66 0.20 50.23
C THR A 312 9.71 -0.43 49.19
N PHE A 313 8.88 -1.40 49.63
CA PHE A 313 7.87 -2.01 48.77
C PHE A 313 6.83 -1.00 48.28
N LEU A 314 6.28 -0.19 49.16
CA LEU A 314 5.26 0.82 48.83
C LEU A 314 5.81 1.93 47.93
N ALA A 315 7.01 2.44 48.28
CA ALA A 315 7.67 3.48 47.49
C ALA A 315 8.05 2.95 46.09
N GLY A 316 8.57 1.74 45.99
CA GLY A 316 8.89 1.07 44.74
C GLY A 316 7.66 0.80 43.89
N SER A 317 6.59 0.26 44.48
CA SER A 317 5.32 0.00 43.80
C SER A 317 4.67 1.29 43.30
N PHE A 318 4.67 2.34 44.10
CA PHE A 318 4.13 3.64 43.69
C PHE A 318 4.91 4.25 42.52
N ARG A 319 6.25 4.18 42.58
CA ARG A 319 7.13 4.65 41.48
C ARG A 319 6.87 3.87 40.20
N GLN A 320 6.77 2.55 40.25
CA GLN A 320 6.49 1.71 39.09
C GLN A 320 5.09 1.95 38.53
N LEU A 321 4.06 2.06 39.37
CA LEU A 321 2.69 2.37 38.96
C LEU A 321 2.62 3.72 38.23
N ARG A 322 3.31 4.75 38.77
CA ARG A 322 3.40 6.03 38.08
C ARG A 322 3.99 5.90 36.69
N GLY A 323 5.13 5.20 36.56
CA GLY A 323 5.78 4.97 35.27
C GLY A 323 4.90 4.19 34.27
N LEU A 324 4.17 3.18 34.74
CA LEU A 324 3.22 2.40 33.95
C LEU A 324 2.05 3.27 33.47
N LEU A 325 1.45 4.09 34.35
CA LEU A 325 0.38 4.99 33.98
C LEU A 325 0.83 6.00 32.92
N GLU A 326 1.98 6.65 33.12
CA GLU A 326 2.55 7.57 32.13
C GLU A 326 2.80 6.84 30.80
N GLY A 327 3.34 5.62 30.83
CA GLY A 327 3.57 4.77 29.65
C GLY A 327 2.30 4.35 28.93
N ILE A 328 1.27 3.89 29.67
CA ILE A 328 -0.05 3.51 29.15
C ILE A 328 -0.68 4.70 28.42
N LEU A 329 -0.65 5.88 29.02
CA LEU A 329 -1.28 7.07 28.47
C LEU A 329 -0.56 7.57 27.21
N THR A 330 0.76 7.52 27.20
CA THR A 330 1.56 7.88 26.02
C THR A 330 1.31 6.89 24.87
N ARG A 331 1.34 5.58 25.15
CA ARG A 331 1.07 4.54 24.14
C ARG A 331 -0.38 4.53 23.66
N PHE A 332 -1.35 4.88 24.51
CA PHE A 332 -2.75 5.02 24.09
C PHE A 332 -2.89 5.92 22.87
N THR A 333 -2.14 7.01 22.80
CA THR A 333 -2.15 7.90 21.65
C THR A 333 -1.58 7.23 20.39
N SER A 334 -0.45 6.53 20.53
CA SER A 334 0.17 5.81 19.40
C SER A 334 -0.71 4.66 18.91
N VAL A 335 -1.31 3.91 19.84
CA VAL A 335 -2.26 2.82 19.51
C VAL A 335 -3.51 3.37 18.83
N SER A 336 -4.06 4.50 19.30
CA SER A 336 -5.23 5.15 18.68
C SER A 336 -4.91 5.64 17.27
N GLN A 337 -3.73 6.21 17.03
CA GLN A 337 -3.28 6.60 15.69
C GLN A 337 -3.13 5.37 14.80
N GLY A 338 -2.50 4.32 15.28
CA GLY A 338 -2.41 3.05 14.55
C GLY A 338 -3.77 2.44 14.22
N ALA A 339 -4.74 2.54 15.14
CA ALA A 339 -6.10 2.04 14.93
C ALA A 339 -6.89 2.84 13.87
N ILE A 340 -6.63 4.16 13.74
CA ILE A 340 -7.19 4.98 12.63
C ILE A 340 -6.63 4.49 11.28
N TYR A 341 -5.34 4.22 11.21
CA TYR A 341 -4.73 3.68 9.99
C TYR A 341 -5.20 2.26 9.65
N LEU A 342 -5.53 1.43 10.66
CA LEU A 342 -6.16 0.13 10.42
C LEU A 342 -7.52 0.26 9.74
N ARG A 343 -8.26 1.32 10.02
CA ARG A 343 -9.52 1.61 9.32
C ARG A 343 -9.31 1.73 7.82
N ASP A 344 -8.31 2.51 7.39
CA ASP A 344 -7.99 2.68 5.97
C ASP A 344 -7.69 1.33 5.29
N LEU A 345 -7.04 0.40 6.01
CA LEU A 345 -6.79 -0.95 5.50
C LEU A 345 -8.07 -1.78 5.38
N PHE A 346 -8.93 -1.75 6.41
CA PHE A 346 -10.19 -2.50 6.35
C PHE A 346 -11.11 -1.93 5.29
N GLU A 347 -11.22 -0.61 5.17
CA GLU A 347 -11.94 0.06 4.09
C GLU A 347 -11.40 -0.34 2.71
N PHE A 348 -10.08 -0.52 2.56
CA PHE A 348 -9.50 -1.04 1.33
C PHE A 348 -9.97 -2.47 1.03
N PHE A 349 -10.03 -3.37 2.02
CA PHE A 349 -10.52 -4.73 1.84
C PHE A 349 -12.04 -4.83 1.62
N GLU A 350 -12.80 -3.80 1.94
CA GLU A 350 -14.25 -3.73 1.68
C GLU A 350 -14.59 -3.28 0.26
N ILE A 351 -13.62 -2.71 -0.47
CA ILE A 351 -13.82 -2.29 -1.86
C ILE A 351 -14.08 -3.53 -2.72
N LYS A 352 -15.18 -3.51 -3.45
CA LYS A 352 -15.57 -4.60 -4.35
C LYS A 352 -15.32 -4.19 -5.80
N PRO A 353 -15.05 -5.14 -6.70
CA PRO A 353 -15.00 -4.86 -8.12
C PRO A 353 -16.36 -4.36 -8.61
N ASN A 354 -16.34 -3.45 -9.58
CA ASN A 354 -17.54 -2.88 -10.21
C ASN A 354 -18.06 -3.79 -11.34
N ILE A 355 -17.15 -4.52 -12.00
CA ILE A 355 -17.50 -5.48 -13.05
C ILE A 355 -18.13 -6.71 -12.40
N SER A 356 -19.44 -6.84 -12.56
CA SER A 356 -20.17 -7.99 -12.03
C SER A 356 -20.01 -9.23 -12.92
N GLN A 357 -19.82 -10.38 -12.29
CA GLN A 357 -19.85 -11.66 -12.98
C GLN A 357 -21.28 -12.26 -12.87
N ALA A 358 -21.76 -12.87 -13.93
CA ALA A 358 -23.03 -13.59 -13.91
C ALA A 358 -23.01 -14.71 -12.85
N SER A 359 -24.17 -15.03 -12.27
CA SER A 359 -24.27 -16.10 -11.27
C SER A 359 -23.88 -17.48 -11.81
N HIS A 360 -24.09 -17.70 -13.10
CA HIS A 360 -23.70 -18.90 -13.84
C HIS A 360 -22.99 -18.49 -15.13
N PRO A 361 -21.69 -18.08 -15.04
CA PRO A 361 -20.98 -17.57 -16.19
C PRO A 361 -20.71 -18.66 -17.22
N ARG A 362 -20.84 -18.30 -18.49
CA ARG A 362 -20.55 -19.19 -19.61
C ARG A 362 -19.06 -19.20 -19.91
N PRO A 363 -18.46 -20.33 -20.30
CA PRO A 363 -17.11 -20.34 -20.82
C PRO A 363 -17.05 -19.55 -22.14
N PHE A 364 -15.89 -18.98 -22.45
CA PHE A 364 -15.65 -18.33 -23.75
C PHE A 364 -15.84 -19.33 -24.88
N PRO A 365 -16.50 -18.95 -26.02
CA PRO A 365 -16.72 -19.86 -27.14
C PRO A 365 -15.39 -20.22 -27.80
N ASN A 366 -15.22 -21.49 -28.17
CA ASN A 366 -14.05 -21.97 -28.89
C ASN A 366 -14.46 -22.97 -29.96
N PRO A 367 -14.45 -22.58 -31.26
CA PRO A 367 -14.11 -21.25 -31.80
C PRO A 367 -15.19 -20.18 -31.64
N ILE A 368 -14.85 -18.89 -31.88
CA ILE A 368 -15.80 -17.81 -32.11
C ILE A 368 -16.49 -18.06 -33.46
N VAL A 369 -17.82 -17.93 -33.52
CA VAL A 369 -18.61 -18.24 -34.73
C VAL A 369 -19.10 -16.98 -35.45
N GLN A 370 -19.77 -16.07 -34.72
CA GLN A 370 -20.32 -14.84 -35.29
C GLN A 370 -19.40 -13.64 -35.10
N GLY A 371 -18.75 -13.56 -33.94
CA GLY A 371 -17.88 -12.45 -33.56
C GLY A 371 -18.48 -11.53 -32.50
N PHE A 372 -17.97 -10.31 -32.44
CA PHE A 372 -18.38 -9.29 -31.47
C PHE A 372 -19.31 -8.26 -32.12
N THR A 373 -20.48 -8.03 -31.53
CA THR A 373 -21.46 -7.03 -32.00
C THR A 373 -21.65 -5.95 -30.95
N PHE A 374 -21.47 -4.71 -31.35
CA PHE A 374 -21.73 -3.52 -30.56
C PHE A 374 -23.12 -3.01 -30.87
N GLU A 375 -23.99 -2.88 -29.87
CA GLU A 375 -25.36 -2.38 -30.00
C GLU A 375 -25.49 -1.08 -29.21
N ASP A 376 -25.47 0.04 -29.90
CA ASP A 376 -25.59 1.42 -29.37
C ASP A 376 -24.69 1.68 -28.15
N VAL A 377 -23.42 1.25 -28.23
CA VAL A 377 -22.50 1.29 -27.10
C VAL A 377 -22.03 2.71 -26.83
N GLY A 378 -22.20 3.14 -25.58
CA GLY A 378 -21.66 4.36 -25.01
C GLY A 378 -20.83 4.11 -23.76
N PHE A 379 -19.74 4.86 -23.60
CA PHE A 379 -18.89 4.80 -22.42
C PHE A 379 -18.35 6.17 -22.04
N LYS A 380 -18.40 6.47 -20.74
CA LYS A 380 -17.72 7.61 -20.13
C LYS A 380 -16.95 7.17 -18.88
N TYR A 381 -15.77 7.77 -18.65
CA TYR A 381 -14.99 7.52 -17.44
C TYR A 381 -15.67 8.15 -16.22
N GLN A 382 -15.56 7.53 -15.05
CA GLN A 382 -16.25 7.94 -13.81
C GLN A 382 -16.03 9.43 -13.43
N ASN A 383 -14.83 9.95 -13.68
CA ASN A 383 -14.45 11.31 -13.32
C ASN A 383 -14.56 12.31 -14.51
N SER A 384 -15.29 11.93 -15.57
CA SER A 384 -15.47 12.75 -16.77
C SER A 384 -16.94 12.90 -17.11
N GLU A 385 -17.35 14.13 -17.44
CA GLU A 385 -18.66 14.40 -18.04
C GLU A 385 -18.68 14.14 -19.55
N LEU A 386 -17.49 13.98 -20.15
CA LEU A 386 -17.35 13.78 -21.58
C LEU A 386 -17.44 12.29 -21.94
N TRP A 387 -18.18 11.99 -23.01
CA TRP A 387 -18.25 10.67 -23.58
C TRP A 387 -16.92 10.32 -24.28
N ALA A 388 -16.32 9.20 -23.91
CA ALA A 388 -15.15 8.67 -24.60
C ALA A 388 -15.55 7.92 -25.89
N ASN A 389 -16.69 7.20 -25.83
CA ASN A 389 -17.37 6.59 -26.97
C ASN A 389 -18.87 6.75 -26.80
N ARG A 390 -19.61 6.93 -27.91
CA ARG A 390 -21.08 7.01 -27.86
C ARG A 390 -21.69 6.56 -29.19
N HIS A 391 -22.84 5.88 -29.09
CA HIS A 391 -23.61 5.38 -30.24
C HIS A 391 -22.80 4.49 -31.19
N LEU A 392 -21.92 3.65 -30.64
CA LEU A 392 -21.15 2.71 -31.44
C LEU A 392 -22.01 1.49 -31.77
N SER A 393 -22.29 1.28 -33.06
CA SER A 393 -23.04 0.13 -33.59
C SER A 393 -22.28 -0.46 -34.77
N PHE A 394 -21.69 -1.62 -34.59
CA PHE A 394 -20.97 -2.36 -35.63
C PHE A 394 -20.72 -3.80 -35.19
N THR A 395 -20.32 -4.66 -36.12
CA THR A 395 -19.91 -6.05 -35.83
C THR A 395 -18.47 -6.28 -36.29
N LEU A 396 -17.64 -6.89 -35.42
CA LEU A 396 -16.37 -7.51 -35.76
C LEU A 396 -16.63 -9.00 -36.00
N HIS A 397 -16.58 -9.45 -37.24
CA HIS A 397 -16.88 -10.84 -37.60
C HIS A 397 -15.78 -11.82 -37.15
N ALA A 398 -16.14 -13.09 -36.97
CA ALA A 398 -15.17 -14.13 -36.66
C ALA A 398 -14.10 -14.22 -37.75
N GLY A 399 -12.82 -14.21 -37.36
CA GLY A 399 -11.68 -14.27 -38.28
C GLY A 399 -11.38 -12.96 -38.99
N GLU A 400 -12.14 -11.89 -38.80
CA GLU A 400 -11.94 -10.57 -39.42
C GLU A 400 -10.81 -9.78 -38.78
N LYS A 401 -10.08 -9.02 -39.57
CA LYS A 401 -9.09 -8.03 -39.15
C LYS A 401 -9.68 -6.63 -39.31
N LEU A 402 -9.97 -5.97 -38.20
CA LEU A 402 -10.55 -4.63 -38.15
C LEU A 402 -9.49 -3.60 -37.79
N ALA A 403 -9.28 -2.57 -38.61
CA ALA A 403 -8.43 -1.44 -38.22
C ALA A 403 -9.25 -0.30 -37.63
N LEU A 404 -8.76 0.31 -36.57
CA LEU A 404 -9.32 1.51 -35.94
C LEU A 404 -8.47 2.73 -36.32
N VAL A 405 -9.07 3.71 -36.99
CA VAL A 405 -8.43 4.95 -37.45
C VAL A 405 -9.13 6.15 -36.84
N GLY A 406 -8.40 7.20 -36.53
CA GLY A 406 -8.92 8.45 -35.97
C GLY A 406 -7.83 9.25 -35.28
N GLU A 407 -8.12 10.51 -34.99
CA GLU A 407 -7.19 11.38 -34.27
C GLU A 407 -6.93 10.91 -32.83
N ASN A 408 -5.92 11.52 -32.17
CA ASN A 408 -5.68 11.28 -30.75
C ASN A 408 -6.89 11.71 -29.92
N GLY A 409 -7.33 10.85 -28.99
CA GLY A 409 -8.54 11.10 -28.21
C GLY A 409 -9.86 10.73 -28.91
N ALA A 410 -9.84 10.14 -30.10
CA ALA A 410 -11.05 9.70 -30.81
C ALA A 410 -11.78 8.50 -30.17
N GLY A 411 -11.23 7.90 -29.10
CA GLY A 411 -11.88 6.78 -28.38
C GLY A 411 -11.37 5.38 -28.78
N LYS A 412 -10.32 5.26 -29.58
CA LYS A 412 -9.77 3.97 -30.07
C LYS A 412 -9.35 3.03 -28.93
N THR A 413 -8.48 3.51 -28.03
CA THR A 413 -8.00 2.72 -26.88
C THR A 413 -9.14 2.40 -25.90
N THR A 414 -10.14 3.27 -25.77
CA THR A 414 -11.34 3.00 -24.97
C THR A 414 -12.15 1.83 -25.52
N LEU A 415 -12.32 1.76 -26.86
CA LEU A 415 -12.98 0.64 -27.51
C LEU A 415 -12.25 -0.69 -27.24
N VAL A 416 -10.91 -0.68 -27.27
CA VAL A 416 -10.09 -1.84 -26.92
C VAL A 416 -10.30 -2.27 -25.46
N LYS A 417 -10.32 -1.32 -24.54
CA LYS A 417 -10.60 -1.59 -23.11
C LYS A 417 -11.98 -2.22 -22.90
N LEU A 418 -12.98 -1.79 -23.67
CA LEU A 418 -14.35 -2.37 -23.66
C LEU A 418 -14.36 -3.80 -24.24
N LEU A 419 -13.68 -4.05 -25.37
CA LEU A 419 -13.54 -5.39 -25.95
C LEU A 419 -12.87 -6.38 -24.99
N ALA A 420 -11.82 -5.93 -24.31
CA ALA A 420 -11.12 -6.74 -23.31
C ALA A 420 -11.88 -6.86 -21.97
N ARG A 421 -13.08 -6.26 -21.90
CA ARG A 421 -13.89 -6.16 -20.70
C ARG A 421 -13.06 -5.73 -19.48
N LEU A 422 -12.21 -4.70 -19.68
CA LEU A 422 -11.57 -3.94 -18.60
C LEU A 422 -12.53 -2.89 -18.04
N TYR A 423 -13.57 -2.55 -18.81
CA TYR A 423 -14.74 -1.74 -18.46
C TYR A 423 -16.00 -2.38 -19.03
N ASP A 424 -17.11 -2.20 -18.37
CA ASP A 424 -18.44 -2.44 -18.93
C ASP A 424 -18.97 -1.14 -19.57
N PRO A 425 -19.73 -1.20 -20.67
CA PRO A 425 -20.33 -0.03 -21.29
C PRO A 425 -21.31 0.67 -20.35
N THR A 426 -21.37 2.01 -20.42
CA THR A 426 -22.32 2.85 -19.68
C THR A 426 -23.72 2.79 -20.30
N GLU A 427 -23.79 2.77 -21.66
CA GLU A 427 -25.02 2.64 -22.45
C GLU A 427 -24.82 1.53 -23.49
N GLY A 428 -25.90 0.87 -23.89
CA GLY A 428 -25.86 -0.22 -24.86
C GLY A 428 -25.25 -1.51 -24.31
N ARG A 429 -24.86 -2.41 -25.21
CA ARG A 429 -24.27 -3.72 -24.86
C ARG A 429 -23.31 -4.22 -25.94
N ILE A 430 -22.41 -5.09 -25.54
CA ILE A 430 -21.49 -5.80 -26.42
C ILE A 430 -21.85 -7.29 -26.37
N LEU A 431 -22.13 -7.86 -27.54
CA LEU A 431 -22.46 -9.28 -27.67
C LEU A 431 -21.26 -10.03 -28.24
N LEU A 432 -21.01 -11.24 -27.77
CA LEU A 432 -20.13 -12.23 -28.38
C LEU A 432 -20.98 -13.43 -28.79
N ASP A 433 -20.97 -13.76 -30.08
CA ASP A 433 -21.81 -14.81 -30.67
C ASP A 433 -23.30 -14.67 -30.27
N GLY A 434 -23.81 -13.43 -30.25
CA GLY A 434 -25.19 -13.09 -29.93
C GLY A 434 -25.54 -13.09 -28.42
N ILE A 435 -24.59 -13.35 -27.53
CA ILE A 435 -24.77 -13.37 -26.08
C ILE A 435 -24.02 -12.18 -25.47
N ASP A 436 -24.65 -11.51 -24.47
CA ASP A 436 -24.01 -10.38 -23.78
C ASP A 436 -22.66 -10.79 -23.19
N LEU A 437 -21.64 -9.95 -23.39
CA LEU A 437 -20.29 -10.18 -22.90
C LEU A 437 -20.25 -10.34 -21.37
N LYS A 438 -21.23 -9.78 -20.66
CA LYS A 438 -21.40 -9.88 -19.20
C LYS A 438 -21.76 -11.30 -18.73
N GLU A 439 -22.32 -12.13 -19.61
CA GLU A 439 -22.68 -13.50 -19.29
C GLU A 439 -21.51 -14.49 -19.32
N TYR A 440 -20.37 -14.07 -19.88
CA TYR A 440 -19.18 -14.92 -19.97
C TYR A 440 -18.31 -14.84 -18.71
N ASP A 441 -17.65 -15.97 -18.39
CA ASP A 441 -16.63 -16.01 -17.35
C ASP A 441 -15.46 -15.07 -17.71
N LEU A 442 -15.18 -14.11 -16.84
CA LEU A 442 -14.21 -13.05 -17.08
C LEU A 442 -12.78 -13.58 -17.24
N ALA A 443 -12.43 -14.63 -16.50
CA ALA A 443 -11.10 -15.24 -16.58
C ALA A 443 -10.92 -15.96 -17.92
N SER A 444 -11.92 -16.76 -18.34
CA SER A 444 -11.89 -17.46 -19.64
C SER A 444 -11.90 -16.47 -20.81
N LEU A 445 -12.70 -15.39 -20.72
CA LEU A 445 -12.73 -14.33 -21.73
C LEU A 445 -11.36 -13.67 -21.89
N ARG A 446 -10.76 -13.22 -20.78
CA ARG A 446 -9.45 -12.57 -20.81
C ARG A 446 -8.32 -13.51 -21.25
N LEU A 447 -8.44 -14.82 -21.03
CA LEU A 447 -7.50 -15.81 -21.54
C LEU A 447 -7.52 -15.92 -23.08
N GLN A 448 -8.64 -15.68 -23.71
CA GLN A 448 -8.81 -15.79 -25.18
C GLN A 448 -8.60 -14.45 -25.91
N ILE A 449 -8.21 -13.41 -25.19
CA ILE A 449 -7.87 -12.09 -25.76
C ILE A 449 -6.38 -11.82 -25.53
N GLY A 450 -5.61 -11.68 -26.60
CA GLY A 450 -4.22 -11.22 -26.56
C GLY A 450 -4.13 -9.74 -26.85
N VAL A 451 -3.59 -8.94 -25.94
CA VAL A 451 -3.46 -7.48 -26.13
C VAL A 451 -2.00 -7.07 -26.04
N ILE A 452 -1.56 -6.25 -26.98
CA ILE A 452 -0.32 -5.48 -26.89
C ILE A 452 -0.72 -4.01 -26.83
N PHE A 453 -0.60 -3.41 -25.66
CA PHE A 453 -0.86 -1.99 -25.46
C PHE A 453 0.30 -1.13 -25.96
N GLN A 454 0.03 0.13 -26.30
CA GLN A 454 1.04 1.12 -26.72
C GLN A 454 2.13 1.32 -25.64
N ASP A 455 1.71 1.35 -24.37
CA ASP A 455 2.52 1.55 -23.18
C ASP A 455 2.78 0.24 -22.41
N PHE A 456 3.03 -0.85 -23.11
CA PHE A 456 3.24 -2.16 -22.51
C PHE A 456 4.32 -2.15 -21.41
N LEU A 457 4.08 -2.86 -20.31
CA LEU A 457 4.98 -2.91 -19.17
C LEU A 457 6.30 -3.65 -19.51
N ARG A 458 7.41 -3.01 -19.14
CA ARG A 458 8.77 -3.55 -19.20
C ARG A 458 9.10 -4.16 -17.84
N PHE A 459 8.74 -5.44 -17.65
CA PHE A 459 8.99 -6.11 -16.39
C PHE A 459 10.48 -6.32 -16.19
N GLN A 460 10.99 -5.92 -15.03
CA GLN A 460 12.38 -6.16 -14.65
C GLN A 460 12.53 -7.59 -14.11
N MET A 461 12.47 -8.53 -15.01
CA MET A 461 12.52 -9.98 -14.82
C MET A 461 13.39 -10.58 -15.94
N THR A 462 13.60 -11.89 -15.95
CA THR A 462 14.33 -12.55 -17.04
C THR A 462 13.56 -12.47 -18.36
N ILE A 463 14.24 -12.65 -19.51
CA ILE A 463 13.59 -12.71 -20.82
C ILE A 463 12.52 -13.81 -20.83
N ALA A 464 12.86 -15.00 -20.32
CA ALA A 464 11.91 -16.11 -20.25
C ALA A 464 10.65 -15.74 -19.48
N GLN A 465 10.79 -15.14 -18.30
CA GLN A 465 9.67 -14.69 -17.49
C GLN A 465 8.85 -13.58 -18.17
N ASN A 466 9.53 -12.64 -18.84
CA ASN A 466 8.86 -11.60 -19.61
C ASN A 466 7.98 -12.18 -20.74
N ILE A 467 8.43 -13.20 -21.42
CA ILE A 467 7.65 -13.89 -22.47
C ILE A 467 6.51 -14.68 -21.82
N ALA A 468 6.80 -15.43 -20.74
CA ALA A 468 5.84 -16.27 -20.03
C ALA A 468 4.67 -15.50 -19.41
N VAL A 469 4.79 -14.17 -19.18
CA VAL A 469 3.67 -13.30 -18.76
C VAL A 469 2.45 -13.46 -19.68
N GLY A 470 2.63 -13.77 -20.96
CA GLY A 470 1.53 -14.03 -21.88
C GLY A 470 0.63 -15.21 -21.45
N LYS A 471 1.19 -16.25 -20.83
CA LYS A 471 0.47 -17.43 -20.30
C LYS A 471 1.21 -17.95 -19.06
N ILE A 472 0.98 -17.33 -17.93
CA ILE A 472 1.78 -17.58 -16.71
C ILE A 472 1.67 -19.01 -16.18
N SER A 473 0.58 -19.75 -16.48
CA SER A 473 0.44 -21.17 -16.17
C SER A 473 1.49 -22.03 -16.85
N GLU A 474 2.06 -21.56 -17.96
CA GLU A 474 3.11 -22.22 -18.75
C GLU A 474 4.51 -21.61 -18.50
N ASN A 475 4.70 -20.91 -17.40
CA ASN A 475 5.97 -20.24 -17.09
C ASN A 475 7.18 -21.19 -17.04
N ALA A 476 6.98 -22.45 -16.67
CA ALA A 476 8.03 -23.48 -16.67
C ALA A 476 8.23 -24.16 -18.02
N ASN A 477 7.36 -23.93 -19.02
CA ASN A 477 7.41 -24.56 -20.32
C ASN A 477 8.43 -23.84 -21.24
N ARG A 478 9.69 -24.25 -21.14
CA ARG A 478 10.80 -23.63 -21.89
C ARG A 478 10.64 -23.76 -23.39
N GLU A 479 10.07 -24.87 -23.87
CA GLU A 479 9.87 -25.15 -25.30
C GLU A 479 8.86 -24.14 -25.88
N LEU A 480 7.74 -23.92 -25.22
CA LEU A 480 6.74 -22.94 -25.64
C LEU A 480 7.28 -21.52 -25.61
N ILE A 481 8.07 -21.17 -24.58
CA ILE A 481 8.72 -19.85 -24.48
C ILE A 481 9.66 -19.62 -25.68
N VAL A 482 10.51 -20.62 -26.00
CA VAL A 482 11.44 -20.54 -27.12
C VAL A 482 10.70 -20.49 -28.46
N ALA A 483 9.63 -21.28 -28.63
CA ALA A 483 8.80 -21.27 -29.83
C ALA A 483 8.17 -19.89 -30.05
N SER A 484 7.58 -19.29 -29.00
CA SER A 484 7.00 -17.95 -29.04
C SER A 484 8.05 -16.87 -29.34
N ALA A 485 9.24 -17.00 -28.76
CA ALA A 485 10.36 -16.10 -29.03
C ALA A 485 10.83 -16.16 -30.47
N ARG A 486 10.89 -17.36 -31.09
CA ARG A 486 11.24 -17.50 -32.51
C ARG A 486 10.23 -16.85 -33.43
N GLN A 487 8.96 -16.99 -33.12
CA GLN A 487 7.88 -16.37 -33.91
C GLN A 487 7.91 -14.83 -33.82
N SER A 488 8.35 -14.26 -32.72
CA SER A 488 8.40 -12.80 -32.49
C SER A 488 9.75 -12.15 -32.80
N LEU A 489 10.75 -12.90 -33.24
CA LEU A 489 12.15 -12.45 -33.41
C LEU A 489 12.85 -12.06 -32.08
N ALA A 490 12.32 -12.49 -30.94
CA ALA A 490 12.96 -12.32 -29.64
C ALA A 490 14.00 -13.40 -29.37
N HIS A 491 14.04 -14.49 -30.16
CA HIS A 491 15.01 -15.58 -30.00
C HIS A 491 16.44 -15.12 -30.28
N GLU A 492 16.64 -14.42 -31.41
CA GLU A 492 17.96 -13.88 -31.79
C GLU A 492 18.44 -12.84 -30.79
N LEU A 493 17.53 -12.08 -30.20
CA LEU A 493 17.84 -11.16 -29.11
C LEU A 493 18.32 -11.93 -27.88
N ALA A 494 17.57 -12.96 -27.47
CA ALA A 494 17.92 -13.76 -26.30
C ALA A 494 19.28 -14.44 -26.45
N GLU A 495 19.56 -15.04 -27.61
CA GLU A 495 20.83 -15.74 -27.87
C GLU A 495 22.05 -14.83 -27.92
N ARG A 496 21.89 -13.53 -28.16
CA ARG A 496 22.97 -12.53 -28.14
C ARG A 496 23.35 -12.10 -26.73
N LEU A 497 22.51 -12.29 -25.75
CA LEU A 497 22.74 -11.83 -24.38
C LEU A 497 23.54 -12.87 -23.58
N PRO A 498 24.35 -12.45 -22.59
CA PRO A 498 25.24 -13.34 -21.85
C PRO A 498 24.53 -14.56 -21.24
N ASP A 499 23.42 -14.34 -20.53
CA ASP A 499 22.63 -15.38 -19.85
C ASP A 499 21.42 -15.83 -20.69
N LYS A 500 21.40 -15.47 -21.98
CA LYS A 500 20.34 -15.83 -22.92
C LYS A 500 18.94 -15.54 -22.36
N TYR A 501 18.08 -16.57 -22.31
CA TYR A 501 16.71 -16.45 -21.79
C TYR A 501 16.64 -16.17 -20.28
N ASP A 502 17.70 -16.49 -19.55
CA ASP A 502 17.77 -16.24 -18.10
C ASP A 502 18.39 -14.87 -17.79
N GLN A 503 18.77 -14.11 -18.84
CA GLN A 503 19.24 -12.74 -18.70
C GLN A 503 18.19 -11.86 -18.06
N MET A 504 18.55 -11.21 -16.94
CA MET A 504 17.74 -10.19 -16.27
C MET A 504 17.65 -8.94 -17.13
N LEU A 505 16.44 -8.41 -17.29
CA LEU A 505 16.17 -7.18 -18.02
C LEU A 505 15.96 -5.99 -17.08
N GLY A 506 16.33 -4.80 -17.57
CA GLY A 506 16.21 -3.54 -16.84
C GLY A 506 17.42 -3.23 -15.96
N ARG A 507 17.44 -2.03 -15.33
CA ARG A 507 18.60 -1.53 -14.57
C ARG A 507 18.46 -1.64 -13.06
N ARG A 508 17.30 -2.09 -12.57
CA ARG A 508 16.98 -2.10 -11.12
C ARG A 508 17.74 -3.18 -10.35
N PHE A 509 18.13 -4.25 -11.02
CA PHE A 509 18.84 -5.38 -10.43
C PHE A 509 20.25 -5.50 -10.99
N ASN A 510 21.16 -6.05 -10.19
CA ASN A 510 22.52 -6.32 -10.63
C ASN A 510 22.50 -7.24 -11.86
N GLN A 511 23.42 -7.01 -12.80
CA GLN A 511 23.51 -7.74 -14.08
C GLN A 511 22.32 -7.55 -15.02
N GLY A 512 21.37 -6.67 -14.70
CA GLY A 512 20.27 -6.36 -15.60
C GLY A 512 20.71 -5.56 -16.83
N ILE A 513 20.23 -5.97 -18.00
CA ILE A 513 20.51 -5.32 -19.28
C ILE A 513 19.27 -4.55 -19.75
N GLU A 514 19.46 -3.29 -20.12
CA GLU A 514 18.37 -2.50 -20.72
C GLU A 514 18.29 -2.75 -22.22
N LEU A 515 17.10 -3.09 -22.68
CA LEU A 515 16.81 -3.29 -24.09
C LEU A 515 16.40 -1.98 -24.77
N SER A 516 16.68 -1.85 -26.05
CA SER A 516 16.11 -0.79 -26.88
C SER A 516 14.58 -0.91 -27.00
N GLY A 517 13.89 0.17 -27.40
CA GLY A 517 12.44 0.15 -27.59
C GLY A 517 11.98 -0.94 -28.56
N GLY A 518 12.70 -1.14 -29.66
CA GLY A 518 12.40 -2.18 -30.65
C GLY A 518 12.63 -3.61 -30.13
N GLU A 519 13.66 -3.82 -29.31
CA GLU A 519 13.91 -5.13 -28.67
C GLU A 519 12.82 -5.44 -27.63
N TRP A 520 12.41 -4.47 -26.82
CA TRP A 520 11.28 -4.61 -25.92
C TRP A 520 9.98 -4.98 -26.65
N GLN A 521 9.78 -4.44 -27.85
CA GLN A 521 8.61 -4.72 -28.66
C GLN A 521 8.58 -6.17 -29.16
N LYS A 522 9.74 -6.73 -29.54
CA LYS A 522 9.86 -8.16 -29.88
C LYS A 522 9.49 -9.06 -28.69
N VAL A 523 9.89 -8.69 -27.48
CA VAL A 523 9.51 -9.38 -26.24
C VAL A 523 8.00 -9.25 -25.96
N ALA A 524 7.42 -8.06 -26.15
CA ALA A 524 5.98 -7.85 -26.01
C ALA A 524 5.16 -8.66 -27.03
N LEU A 525 5.64 -8.76 -28.27
CA LEU A 525 5.02 -9.61 -29.31
C LEU A 525 5.09 -11.09 -28.92
N ALA A 526 6.22 -11.55 -28.34
CA ALA A 526 6.33 -12.93 -27.84
C ALA A 526 5.27 -13.28 -26.80
N ARG A 527 4.86 -12.31 -25.95
CA ARG A 527 3.74 -12.51 -25.00
C ARG A 527 2.43 -12.83 -25.70
N ALA A 528 2.16 -12.18 -26.83
CA ALA A 528 0.95 -12.47 -27.62
C ALA A 528 0.99 -13.85 -28.29
N TYR A 529 2.17 -14.29 -28.73
CA TYR A 529 2.35 -15.66 -29.26
C TYR A 529 2.16 -16.72 -28.18
N MET A 530 2.62 -16.48 -26.94
CA MET A 530 2.39 -17.40 -25.81
C MET A 530 0.89 -17.63 -25.53
N ARG A 531 0.02 -16.69 -25.89
CA ARG A 531 -1.36 -16.67 -25.45
C ARG A 531 -2.35 -17.41 -26.33
N GLU A 532 -2.02 -17.95 -27.44
CA GLU A 532 -2.93 -18.71 -28.33
C GLU A 532 -4.38 -18.13 -28.40
N ALA A 533 -4.51 -16.81 -28.34
CA ALA A 533 -5.79 -16.10 -28.23
C ALA A 533 -6.58 -16.19 -29.55
N GLN A 534 -7.92 -16.14 -29.46
CA GLN A 534 -8.82 -16.05 -30.62
C GLN A 534 -9.08 -14.62 -31.08
N LEU A 535 -8.97 -13.65 -30.17
CA LEU A 535 -8.98 -12.22 -30.49
C LEU A 535 -7.62 -11.60 -30.15
N LEU A 536 -7.02 -10.95 -31.12
CA LEU A 536 -5.75 -10.25 -30.96
C LEU A 536 -5.97 -8.75 -31.13
N ILE A 537 -5.45 -7.97 -30.18
CA ILE A 537 -5.57 -6.52 -30.17
C ILE A 537 -4.18 -5.92 -30.15
N LEU A 538 -3.87 -5.06 -31.10
CA LEU A 538 -2.62 -4.31 -31.16
C LEU A 538 -2.90 -2.82 -31.16
N ASP A 539 -2.41 -2.17 -30.13
CA ASP A 539 -2.50 -0.72 -29.97
C ASP A 539 -1.13 -0.10 -30.29
N GLU A 540 -0.99 0.47 -31.49
CA GLU A 540 0.22 1.11 -32.01
C GLU A 540 1.53 0.31 -31.84
N PRO A 541 1.60 -0.93 -32.30
CA PRO A 541 2.71 -1.83 -31.99
C PRO A 541 4.06 -1.40 -32.60
N THR A 542 4.13 -0.38 -33.43
CA THR A 542 5.33 -0.02 -34.22
C THR A 542 5.83 1.41 -33.98
N ALA A 543 5.33 2.11 -32.97
CA ALA A 543 5.65 3.53 -32.74
C ALA A 543 7.17 3.81 -32.53
N ALA A 544 7.94 2.82 -32.10
CA ALA A 544 9.38 2.95 -31.80
C ALA A 544 10.30 2.19 -32.78
N LEU A 545 9.78 1.69 -33.92
CA LEU A 545 10.53 0.88 -34.86
C LEU A 545 10.97 1.67 -36.10
N ASP A 546 12.15 1.30 -36.65
CA ASP A 546 12.53 1.70 -38.00
C ASP A 546 11.69 0.95 -39.06
N ALA A 547 11.72 1.41 -40.29
CA ALA A 547 10.89 0.88 -41.37
C ALA A 547 11.12 -0.62 -41.64
N ARG A 548 12.32 -1.13 -41.45
CA ARG A 548 12.64 -2.53 -41.66
C ARG A 548 12.09 -3.42 -40.53
N ALA A 549 12.33 -3.02 -39.28
CA ALA A 549 11.81 -3.71 -38.12
C ALA A 549 10.27 -3.68 -38.08
N GLU A 550 9.67 -2.55 -38.51
CA GLU A 550 8.23 -2.43 -38.68
C GLU A 550 7.70 -3.48 -39.67
N TYR A 551 8.28 -3.58 -40.84
CA TYR A 551 7.88 -4.57 -41.84
C TYR A 551 7.98 -6.01 -41.32
N GLU A 552 9.07 -6.34 -40.66
CA GLU A 552 9.27 -7.66 -40.03
C GLU A 552 8.20 -7.97 -38.96
N VAL A 553 7.90 -7.04 -38.09
CA VAL A 553 6.84 -7.16 -37.07
C VAL A 553 5.48 -7.33 -37.72
N PHE A 554 5.21 -6.62 -38.82
CA PHE A 554 3.95 -6.74 -39.55
C PHE A 554 3.78 -8.11 -40.21
N GLN A 555 4.80 -8.63 -40.83
CA GLN A 555 4.73 -9.98 -41.39
C GLN A 555 4.41 -11.02 -40.30
N ARG A 556 5.09 -10.93 -39.15
CA ARG A 556 4.84 -11.81 -38.01
C ARG A 556 3.43 -11.65 -37.46
N PHE A 557 2.94 -10.42 -37.41
CA PHE A 557 1.57 -10.17 -36.98
C PHE A 557 0.55 -10.76 -37.96
N SER A 558 0.76 -10.59 -39.26
CA SER A 558 -0.10 -11.21 -40.27
C SER A 558 -0.16 -12.73 -40.13
N ASP A 559 0.97 -13.37 -39.79
CA ASP A 559 1.03 -14.82 -39.51
C ASP A 559 0.30 -15.17 -38.20
N LEU A 560 0.47 -14.38 -37.13
CA LEU A 560 -0.19 -14.59 -35.84
C LEU A 560 -1.72 -14.51 -35.92
N THR A 561 -2.23 -13.64 -36.81
CA THR A 561 -3.67 -13.40 -36.97
C THR A 561 -4.35 -14.31 -37.99
N LYS A 562 -3.64 -15.23 -38.66
CA LYS A 562 -4.26 -16.17 -39.60
C LYS A 562 -5.33 -17.01 -38.91
N GLY A 563 -6.58 -16.92 -39.39
CA GLY A 563 -7.72 -17.65 -38.83
C GLY A 563 -8.24 -17.13 -37.49
N LYS A 564 -7.78 -15.97 -37.03
CA LYS A 564 -8.19 -15.33 -35.78
C LYS A 564 -8.78 -13.96 -36.04
N SER A 565 -9.67 -13.49 -35.16
CA SER A 565 -10.13 -12.11 -35.17
C SER A 565 -9.04 -11.18 -34.68
N ALA A 566 -8.90 -10.00 -35.30
CA ALA A 566 -7.90 -9.01 -34.87
C ALA A 566 -8.42 -7.59 -34.92
N VAL A 567 -8.00 -6.78 -33.95
CA VAL A 567 -8.22 -5.33 -33.91
C VAL A 567 -6.87 -4.63 -33.92
N LEU A 568 -6.69 -3.73 -34.89
CA LEU A 568 -5.48 -2.98 -35.13
C LEU A 568 -5.73 -1.50 -34.87
N ILE A 569 -5.02 -0.90 -33.93
CA ILE A 569 -4.94 0.56 -33.85
C ILE A 569 -3.61 0.98 -34.46
N SER A 570 -3.66 1.80 -35.50
CA SER A 570 -2.45 2.33 -36.08
C SER A 570 -2.69 3.71 -36.68
N HIS A 571 -1.69 4.56 -36.50
CA HIS A 571 -1.60 5.84 -37.22
C HIS A 571 -0.85 5.70 -38.56
N ARG A 572 -0.33 4.50 -38.88
CA ARG A 572 0.42 4.26 -40.13
C ARG A 572 -0.45 3.50 -41.10
N PHE A 573 -0.67 4.08 -42.29
CA PHE A 573 -1.54 3.50 -43.31
C PHE A 573 -0.99 2.22 -43.93
N SER A 574 0.33 1.99 -43.91
CA SER A 574 0.93 0.70 -44.27
C SER A 574 0.30 -0.47 -43.50
N THR A 575 0.02 -0.23 -42.23
CA THR A 575 -0.63 -1.20 -41.32
C THR A 575 -2.12 -1.33 -41.57
N VAL A 576 -2.79 -0.18 -41.72
CA VAL A 576 -4.25 -0.11 -41.88
C VAL A 576 -4.72 -0.83 -43.15
N ARG A 577 -3.93 -0.79 -44.23
CA ARG A 577 -4.22 -1.49 -45.51
C ARG A 577 -4.27 -3.03 -45.40
N MET A 578 -3.73 -3.61 -44.31
CA MET A 578 -3.76 -5.07 -44.12
C MET A 578 -5.05 -5.56 -43.46
N ALA A 579 -5.89 -4.64 -43.01
CA ALA A 579 -7.18 -4.95 -42.41
C ALA A 579 -8.22 -5.23 -43.48
N ASP A 580 -9.14 -6.13 -43.19
CA ASP A 580 -10.28 -6.44 -44.07
C ASP A 580 -11.26 -5.28 -44.09
N ARG A 581 -11.47 -4.63 -42.95
CA ARG A 581 -12.27 -3.40 -42.83
C ARG A 581 -11.59 -2.39 -41.90
N ILE A 582 -11.93 -1.14 -42.11
CA ILE A 582 -11.46 0.02 -41.38
C ILE A 582 -12.66 0.72 -40.74
N LEU A 583 -12.55 1.03 -39.49
CA LEU A 583 -13.52 1.77 -38.69
C LEU A 583 -12.91 3.11 -38.31
N VAL A 584 -13.55 4.20 -38.79
CA VAL A 584 -13.07 5.57 -38.54
C VAL A 584 -13.86 6.19 -37.41
N LEU A 585 -13.11 6.57 -36.34
CA LEU A 585 -13.66 7.21 -35.15
C LEU A 585 -13.34 8.71 -35.13
N GLU A 586 -14.33 9.52 -34.83
CA GLU A 586 -14.15 10.94 -34.53
C GLU A 586 -14.97 11.32 -33.30
N LYS A 587 -14.33 11.95 -32.30
CA LYS A 587 -14.98 12.41 -31.07
C LYS A 587 -15.84 11.33 -30.38
N GLY A 588 -15.35 10.10 -30.37
CA GLY A 588 -16.02 8.96 -29.76
C GLY A 588 -17.15 8.33 -30.57
N GLN A 589 -17.40 8.77 -31.79
CA GLN A 589 -18.46 8.26 -32.68
C GLN A 589 -17.87 7.57 -33.92
N LEU A 590 -18.59 6.57 -34.41
CA LEU A 590 -18.30 5.90 -35.65
C LEU A 590 -18.81 6.78 -36.81
N ILE A 591 -17.91 7.26 -37.68
CA ILE A 591 -18.28 8.11 -38.84
C ILE A 591 -18.20 7.36 -40.16
N GLU A 592 -17.24 6.44 -40.33
CA GLU A 592 -17.08 5.65 -41.54
C GLU A 592 -16.67 4.21 -41.21
N ILE A 593 -17.15 3.28 -42.02
CA ILE A 593 -16.73 1.89 -42.01
C ILE A 593 -16.71 1.35 -43.46
N GLY A 594 -15.67 0.59 -43.80
CA GLY A 594 -15.52 -0.01 -45.12
C GLY A 594 -14.10 -0.51 -45.37
N SER A 595 -13.85 -1.08 -46.54
CA SER A 595 -12.49 -1.43 -46.97
C SER A 595 -11.67 -0.19 -47.30
N HIS A 596 -10.35 -0.34 -47.40
CA HIS A 596 -9.44 0.73 -47.80
C HIS A 596 -9.88 1.41 -49.12
N GLU A 597 -10.21 0.61 -50.14
CA GLU A 597 -10.60 1.12 -51.46
C GLU A 597 -11.96 1.83 -51.43
N GLU A 598 -12.93 1.30 -50.71
CA GLU A 598 -14.25 1.92 -50.55
C GLU A 598 -14.16 3.27 -49.85
N LEU A 599 -13.38 3.37 -48.76
CA LEU A 599 -13.24 4.61 -48.01
C LEU A 599 -12.46 5.68 -48.77
N LEU A 600 -11.46 5.30 -49.58
CA LEU A 600 -10.80 6.24 -50.46
C LEU A 600 -11.73 6.79 -51.56
N LYS A 601 -12.60 5.94 -52.15
CA LYS A 601 -13.59 6.37 -53.15
C LYS A 601 -14.66 7.29 -52.58
N LYS A 602 -14.99 7.16 -51.27
CA LYS A 602 -15.94 8.03 -50.56
C LYS A 602 -15.41 9.45 -50.38
N ASP A 603 -14.09 9.65 -50.48
CA ASP A 603 -13.40 10.93 -50.30
C ASP A 603 -13.78 11.63 -48.97
N GLY A 604 -14.00 10.83 -47.93
CA GLY A 604 -14.41 11.28 -46.62
C GLY A 604 -13.23 11.47 -45.65
N ARG A 605 -13.50 11.38 -44.37
CA ARG A 605 -12.49 11.60 -43.31
C ARG A 605 -11.31 10.63 -43.41
N TYR A 606 -11.55 9.40 -43.79
CA TYR A 606 -10.47 8.44 -44.03
C TYR A 606 -9.52 8.89 -45.15
N ALA A 607 -10.07 9.31 -46.28
CA ALA A 607 -9.28 9.77 -47.42
C ALA A 607 -8.47 11.03 -47.05
N GLU A 608 -9.07 11.96 -46.32
CA GLU A 608 -8.38 13.14 -45.80
C GLU A 608 -7.17 12.76 -44.93
N LEU A 609 -7.35 11.92 -43.91
CA LEU A 609 -6.27 11.47 -43.03
C LEU A 609 -5.18 10.70 -43.78
N PHE A 610 -5.58 9.88 -44.76
CA PHE A 610 -4.65 9.16 -45.64
C PHE A 610 -3.80 10.12 -46.48
N ASN A 611 -4.41 11.11 -47.12
CA ASN A 611 -3.72 12.07 -47.96
C ASN A 611 -2.78 12.96 -47.14
N LEU A 612 -3.18 13.41 -45.96
CA LEU A 612 -2.32 14.17 -45.04
C LEU A 612 -1.04 13.39 -44.68
N GLN A 613 -1.16 12.11 -44.38
CA GLN A 613 0.00 11.30 -44.10
C GLN A 613 0.87 11.02 -45.32
N ALA A 614 0.25 10.78 -46.48
CA ALA A 614 0.96 10.56 -47.74
C ALA A 614 1.79 11.79 -48.18
N MET A 615 1.31 13.01 -47.89
CA MET A 615 2.05 14.25 -48.11
C MET A 615 3.32 14.34 -47.22
N GLY A 616 3.30 13.78 -46.02
CA GLY A 616 4.46 13.75 -45.14
C GLY A 616 5.57 12.77 -45.57
N TYR A 617 5.29 11.88 -46.54
CA TYR A 617 6.26 10.93 -47.12
C TYR A 617 6.75 11.34 -48.53
N ARG A 618 6.21 12.41 -49.09
CA ARG A 618 6.72 13.04 -50.34
C ARG A 618 7.64 14.19 -49.98
#